data_b37b6966457794d2da1ca07fd92cec04
#
_entry.id   b37b6966457794d2da1ca07fd92cec04
#
_cell.length_a   1.000
_cell.length_b   1.000
_cell.length_c   1.000
_cell.angle_alpha   90.00
_cell.angle_beta   90.00
_cell.angle_gamma   90.00
#
_symmetry.space_group_name_H-M   'P 1'
#
loop_
_entity.id
_entity.type
_entity.pdbx_description
1 polymer ?
#
loop_
_entity_poly.entity_id
_entity_poly.type
_entity_poly.pdbx_seq_one_letter_code
_entity_poly.pdbx_strand_id
1 'polypeptide(L)'
;MCIRDRFMILFGVNFSLYYLILLGNIRTALRNEELRWYLGVIAFAVITIAFDIRNLYGGVGHALRYSFFQVTSIISTTGFATADFNLWPEYSKFLLVLLMFVGGCAGSTAGGLKLSRVMLLFKSCTIEVKKMLRPRCVENVRLDGKPVDGQTVSNALTYFTFYIIILLIAGLIVSLDGLDFTTNFTAALSCLSNVGPGLSLVGPTGSFSIFSPLSKIVLMICM
;
A
#
# COMPACT_ATOMS: atom_id res chain seq x y z
N MET A 1 6.43 -17.08 13.18
CA MET A 1 6.26 -15.62 13.07
C MET A 1 7.46 -14.93 13.68
N CYS A 2 8.10 -14.03 12.94
CA CYS A 2 9.27 -13.30 13.41
C CYS A 2 8.82 -12.10 14.27
N ILE A 3 9.64 -11.66 15.21
CA ILE A 3 9.35 -10.44 15.99
C ILE A 3 9.16 -9.24 15.05
N ARG A 4 9.94 -9.16 13.98
CA ARG A 4 9.85 -8.10 12.94
C ARG A 4 8.46 -7.97 12.33
N ASP A 5 7.79 -9.08 12.01
CA ASP A 5 6.47 -9.06 11.37
C ASP A 5 5.42 -8.33 12.22
N ARG A 6 5.48 -8.57 13.54
CA ARG A 6 4.56 -7.94 14.50
C ARG A 6 4.79 -6.43 14.58
N PHE A 7 6.05 -6.02 14.63
CA PHE A 7 6.40 -4.60 14.67
C PHE A 7 6.07 -3.88 13.36
N MET A 8 6.25 -4.52 12.20
CA MET A 8 5.86 -3.94 10.91
C MET A 8 4.35 -3.63 10.87
N ILE A 9 3.50 -4.54 11.34
CA ILE A 9 2.06 -4.27 11.44
C ILE A 9 1.79 -3.11 12.41
N LEU A 10 2.39 -3.14 13.59
CA LEU A 10 2.18 -2.12 14.62
C LEU A 10 2.58 -0.73 14.13
N PHE A 11 3.73 -0.57 13.50
CA PHE A 11 4.18 0.72 12.97
C PHE A 11 3.37 1.22 11.75
N GLY A 12 2.68 0.33 11.05
CA GLY A 12 1.72 0.69 10.01
C GLY A 12 0.37 1.21 10.54
N VAL A 13 0.10 1.10 11.84
CA VAL A 13 -1.10 1.63 12.49
C VAL A 13 -0.92 3.10 12.89
N ASN A 14 -2.00 3.86 12.93
CA ASN A 14 -2.02 5.25 13.37
C ASN A 14 -1.57 5.38 14.83
N PHE A 15 -0.54 6.21 15.10
CA PHE A 15 -0.02 6.43 16.45
C PHE A 15 -1.03 7.04 17.42
N SER A 16 -2.01 7.81 16.93
CA SER A 16 -3.09 8.35 17.79
C SER A 16 -3.91 7.24 18.44
N LEU A 17 -4.02 6.05 17.81
CA LEU A 17 -4.73 4.91 18.40
C LEU A 17 -3.97 4.32 19.58
N TYR A 18 -2.63 4.32 19.55
CA TYR A 18 -1.82 3.89 20.69
C TYR A 18 -1.99 4.81 21.88
N TYR A 19 -2.05 6.13 21.63
CA TYR A 19 -2.35 7.10 22.68
C TYR A 19 -3.72 6.85 23.32
N LEU A 20 -4.76 6.56 22.52
CA LEU A 20 -6.08 6.19 23.04
C LEU A 20 -6.06 4.90 23.88
N ILE A 21 -5.26 3.91 23.47
CA ILE A 21 -5.08 2.66 24.24
C ILE A 21 -4.41 2.93 25.57
N LEU A 22 -3.38 3.78 25.62
CA LEU A 22 -2.71 4.19 26.87
C LEU A 22 -3.63 4.94 27.81
N LEU A 23 -4.59 5.72 27.30
CA LEU A 23 -5.65 6.38 28.09
C LEU A 23 -6.77 5.44 28.54
N GLY A 24 -6.67 4.12 28.27
CA GLY A 24 -7.68 3.14 28.66
C GLY A 24 -8.88 3.01 27.71
N ASN A 25 -8.94 3.80 26.64
CA ASN A 25 -10.06 3.82 25.69
C ASN A 25 -9.90 2.78 24.56
N ILE A 26 -9.61 1.51 24.90
CA ILE A 26 -9.35 0.43 23.96
C ILE A 26 -10.53 0.20 22.99
N ARG A 27 -11.76 0.32 23.52
CA ARG A 27 -12.97 0.10 22.71
C ARG A 27 -13.12 1.11 21.57
N THR A 28 -12.74 2.36 21.82
CA THR A 28 -12.74 3.42 20.80
C THR A 28 -11.65 3.20 19.76
N ALA A 29 -10.45 2.78 20.17
CA ALA A 29 -9.37 2.45 19.26
C ALA A 29 -9.72 1.28 18.32
N LEU A 30 -10.32 0.21 18.84
CA LEU A 30 -10.74 -0.95 18.03
C LEU A 30 -11.95 -0.67 17.12
N ARG A 31 -12.75 0.35 17.43
CA ARG A 31 -13.87 0.80 16.59
C ARG A 31 -13.45 1.68 15.42
N ASN A 32 -12.20 2.13 15.40
CA ASN A 32 -11.70 2.96 14.32
C ASN A 32 -11.82 2.22 12.98
N GLU A 33 -12.43 2.88 12.01
CA GLU A 33 -12.77 2.30 10.70
C GLU A 33 -11.50 2.03 9.89
N GLU A 34 -10.52 2.93 9.94
CA GLU A 34 -9.25 2.80 9.24
C GLU A 34 -8.46 1.57 9.73
N LEU A 35 -8.38 1.35 11.05
CA LEU A 35 -7.71 0.17 11.63
C LEU A 35 -8.35 -1.13 11.15
N ARG A 36 -9.67 -1.18 11.12
CA ARG A 36 -10.41 -2.37 10.67
C ARG A 36 -10.16 -2.67 9.19
N TRP A 37 -10.15 -1.66 8.34
CA TRP A 37 -9.80 -1.78 6.93
C TRP A 37 -8.35 -2.22 6.75
N TYR A 38 -7.41 -1.64 7.51
CA TYR A 38 -6.00 -2.01 7.48
C TYR A 38 -5.78 -3.50 7.77
N LEU A 39 -6.33 -3.97 8.89
CA LEU A 39 -6.23 -5.38 9.27
C LEU A 39 -6.98 -6.30 8.28
N GLY A 40 -8.11 -5.85 7.74
CA GLY A 40 -8.88 -6.57 6.72
C GLY A 40 -8.10 -6.74 5.41
N VAL A 41 -7.46 -5.68 4.92
CA VAL A 41 -6.61 -5.73 3.70
C VAL A 41 -5.42 -6.67 3.91
N ILE A 42 -4.74 -6.58 5.05
CA ILE A 42 -3.63 -7.49 5.39
C ILE A 42 -4.12 -8.94 5.43
N ALA A 43 -5.19 -9.22 6.16
CA ALA A 43 -5.72 -10.58 6.29
C ALA A 43 -6.14 -11.15 4.93
N PHE A 44 -6.85 -10.38 4.12
CA PHE A 44 -7.23 -10.76 2.77
C PHE A 44 -6.03 -11.07 1.90
N ALA A 45 -5.04 -10.18 1.84
CA ALA A 45 -3.84 -10.36 1.04
C ALA A 45 -3.01 -11.58 1.49
N VAL A 46 -2.82 -11.75 2.80
CA VAL A 46 -2.09 -12.89 3.36
C VAL A 46 -2.75 -14.21 3.01
N ILE A 47 -4.07 -14.31 3.17
CA ILE A 47 -4.82 -15.54 2.89
C ILE A 47 -4.75 -15.89 1.40
N THR A 48 -5.04 -14.93 0.52
CA THR A 48 -5.07 -15.18 -0.92
C THR A 48 -3.69 -15.52 -1.48
N ILE A 49 -2.64 -14.80 -1.08
CA ILE A 49 -1.26 -15.12 -1.47
C ILE A 49 -0.84 -16.48 -0.91
N ALA A 50 -1.14 -16.79 0.36
CA ALA A 50 -0.78 -18.08 0.95
C ALA A 50 -1.41 -19.27 0.19
N PHE A 51 -2.66 -19.13 -0.26
CA PHE A 51 -3.29 -20.14 -1.11
C PHE A 51 -2.61 -20.28 -2.47
N ASP A 52 -2.21 -19.18 -3.07
CA ASP A 52 -1.58 -19.14 -4.39
C ASP A 52 -0.18 -19.77 -4.38
N ILE A 53 0.63 -19.47 -3.34
CA ILE A 53 2.02 -19.95 -3.23
C ILE A 53 2.18 -21.28 -2.48
N ARG A 54 1.08 -21.91 -2.02
CA ARG A 54 1.13 -23.14 -1.21
C ARG A 54 1.93 -24.30 -1.86
N ASN A 55 1.83 -24.41 -3.18
CA ASN A 55 2.52 -25.47 -3.94
C ASN A 55 4.02 -25.18 -4.08
N LEU A 56 4.45 -23.92 -4.04
CA LEU A 56 5.86 -23.53 -4.12
C LEU A 56 6.64 -23.89 -2.84
N TYR A 57 6.00 -23.79 -1.68
CA TYR A 57 6.66 -23.93 -0.37
C TYR A 57 6.32 -25.24 0.35
N GLY A 58 5.72 -26.20 -0.35
CA GLY A 58 5.49 -27.56 0.18
C GLY A 58 4.49 -27.64 1.35
N GLY A 59 3.67 -26.60 1.57
CA GLY A 59 2.63 -26.63 2.61
C GLY A 59 2.08 -25.26 2.99
N VAL A 60 0.84 -25.27 3.49
CA VAL A 60 0.11 -24.04 3.85
C VAL A 60 0.80 -23.25 4.95
N GLY A 61 1.45 -23.92 5.92
CA GLY A 61 2.11 -23.24 7.05
C GLY A 61 3.31 -22.41 6.65
N HIS A 62 4.16 -22.92 5.75
CA HIS A 62 5.29 -22.18 5.20
C HIS A 62 4.83 -21.06 4.29
N ALA A 63 3.86 -21.34 3.40
CA ALA A 63 3.27 -20.33 2.53
C ALA A 63 2.67 -19.17 3.32
N LEU A 64 1.94 -19.46 4.40
CA LEU A 64 1.34 -18.45 5.29
C LEU A 64 2.39 -17.59 6.00
N ARG A 65 3.53 -18.15 6.37
CA ARG A 65 4.64 -17.42 6.99
C ARG A 65 5.29 -16.46 6.01
N TYR A 66 5.58 -16.90 4.77
CA TYR A 66 6.21 -16.06 3.76
C TYR A 66 5.25 -14.97 3.25
N SER A 67 3.98 -15.30 2.99
CA SER A 67 2.98 -14.32 2.58
C SER A 67 2.76 -13.25 3.65
N PHE A 68 2.65 -13.65 4.92
CA PHE A 68 2.47 -12.73 6.04
C PHE A 68 3.64 -11.74 6.14
N PHE A 69 4.88 -12.23 6.08
CA PHE A 69 6.06 -11.36 6.12
C PHE A 69 6.08 -10.37 4.97
N GLN A 70 5.90 -10.85 3.72
CA GLN A 70 5.95 -9.99 2.53
C GLN A 70 4.84 -8.95 2.51
N VAL A 71 3.61 -9.36 2.80
CA VAL A 71 2.45 -8.44 2.85
C VAL A 71 2.67 -7.34 3.89
N THR A 72 3.10 -7.71 5.10
CA THR A 72 3.33 -6.74 6.18
C THR A 72 4.50 -5.80 5.88
N SER A 73 5.57 -6.31 5.27
CA SER A 73 6.72 -5.52 4.86
C SER A 73 6.38 -4.49 3.79
N ILE A 74 5.56 -4.87 2.80
CA ILE A 74 5.18 -3.99 1.69
C ILE A 74 4.16 -2.96 2.12
N ILE A 75 3.08 -3.35 2.84
CA ILE A 75 2.04 -2.40 3.24
C ILE A 75 2.53 -1.38 4.29
N SER A 76 3.49 -1.79 5.14
CA SER A 76 4.15 -0.88 6.08
C SER A 76 5.29 -0.08 5.46
N THR A 77 5.56 -0.29 4.16
CA THR A 77 6.67 0.34 3.42
C THR A 77 8.04 0.15 4.08
N THR A 78 8.25 -1.01 4.72
CA THR A 78 9.53 -1.35 5.38
C THR A 78 10.54 -1.94 4.41
N GLY A 79 10.08 -2.66 3.37
CA GLY A 79 10.90 -3.15 2.27
C GLY A 79 11.77 -4.38 2.56
N PHE A 80 11.69 -4.98 3.75
CA PHE A 80 12.41 -6.22 4.00
C PHE A 80 11.81 -7.40 3.24
N ALA A 81 12.67 -8.26 2.70
CA ALA A 81 12.27 -9.49 2.05
C ALA A 81 12.91 -10.71 2.70
N THR A 82 12.14 -11.77 2.88
CA THR A 82 12.60 -13.08 3.38
C THR A 82 12.55 -14.16 2.30
N ALA A 83 11.88 -13.85 1.19
CA ALA A 83 11.75 -14.73 0.03
C ALA A 83 11.79 -13.88 -1.24
N ASP A 84 12.26 -14.48 -2.33
CA ASP A 84 12.21 -13.83 -3.64
C ASP A 84 10.81 -13.97 -4.24
N PHE A 85 10.03 -12.92 -4.13
CA PHE A 85 8.67 -12.87 -4.67
C PHE A 85 8.62 -12.71 -6.20
N ASN A 86 9.77 -12.54 -6.87
CA ASN A 86 9.83 -12.64 -8.33
C ASN A 86 9.48 -14.05 -8.84
N LEU A 87 9.68 -15.08 -8.00
CA LEU A 87 9.33 -16.46 -8.30
C LEU A 87 7.86 -16.80 -8.05
N TRP A 88 7.10 -15.87 -7.47
CA TRP A 88 5.70 -16.10 -7.13
C TRP A 88 4.81 -15.99 -8.38
N PRO A 89 3.59 -16.60 -8.34
CA PRO A 89 2.61 -16.44 -9.39
C PRO A 89 2.25 -14.98 -9.65
N GLU A 90 1.81 -14.67 -10.87
CA GLU A 90 1.51 -13.31 -11.31
C GLU A 90 0.40 -12.64 -10.47
N TYR A 91 -0.59 -13.43 -10.00
CA TYR A 91 -1.63 -12.93 -9.09
C TYR A 91 -1.04 -12.37 -7.80
N SER A 92 -0.13 -13.11 -7.17
CA SER A 92 0.54 -12.68 -5.94
C SER A 92 1.39 -11.44 -6.15
N LYS A 93 2.14 -11.36 -7.26
CA LYS A 93 2.92 -10.17 -7.64
C LYS A 93 2.03 -8.95 -7.83
N PHE A 94 0.93 -9.10 -8.58
CA PHE A 94 -0.02 -8.02 -8.82
C PHE A 94 -0.62 -7.49 -7.51
N LEU A 95 -0.99 -8.39 -6.58
CA LEU A 95 -1.52 -8.00 -5.28
C LEU A 95 -0.49 -7.25 -4.44
N LEU A 96 0.80 -7.66 -4.47
CA LEU A 96 1.89 -6.92 -3.82
C LEU A 96 2.05 -5.51 -4.40
N VAL A 97 1.96 -5.35 -5.73
CA VAL A 97 1.99 -4.02 -6.38
C VAL A 97 0.82 -3.15 -5.91
N LEU A 98 -0.39 -3.70 -5.81
CA LEU A 98 -1.53 -2.96 -5.27
C LEU A 98 -1.30 -2.51 -3.81
N LEU A 99 -0.68 -3.35 -2.99
CA LEU A 99 -0.34 -2.99 -1.61
C LEU A 99 0.71 -1.88 -1.53
N MET A 100 1.65 -1.79 -2.49
CA MET A 100 2.61 -0.69 -2.59
C MET A 100 1.90 0.67 -2.79
N PHE A 101 0.78 0.70 -3.52
CA PHE A 101 -0.03 1.92 -3.67
C PHE A 101 -0.73 2.31 -2.37
N VAL A 102 -1.32 1.34 -1.67
CA VAL A 102 -2.19 1.60 -0.52
C VAL A 102 -1.42 2.18 0.66
N GLY A 103 -0.29 1.56 1.02
CA GLY A 103 0.49 1.95 2.20
C GLY A 103 -0.22 1.70 3.53
N GLY A 104 0.30 2.29 4.62
CA GLY A 104 -0.26 2.15 5.97
C GLY A 104 -1.35 3.17 6.32
N CYS A 105 -1.75 3.20 7.59
CA CYS A 105 -2.72 4.16 8.12
C CYS A 105 -2.20 5.60 8.11
N ALA A 106 -3.09 6.59 8.10
CA ALA A 106 -2.73 7.98 8.33
C ALA A 106 -2.13 8.15 9.74
N GLY A 107 -1.08 8.99 9.84
CA GLY A 107 -0.37 9.15 11.12
C GLY A 107 0.43 7.92 11.54
N SER A 108 0.79 7.02 10.61
CA SER A 108 1.78 5.96 10.76
C SER A 108 3.10 6.34 10.10
N THR A 109 4.16 5.54 10.31
CA THR A 109 5.47 5.72 9.66
C THR A 109 5.49 5.27 8.19
N ALA A 110 4.48 4.55 7.71
CA ALA A 110 4.42 4.04 6.36
C ALA A 110 4.31 5.15 5.31
N GLY A 111 4.91 4.97 4.14
CA GLY A 111 4.76 5.83 2.96
C GLY A 111 3.48 5.57 2.16
N GLY A 112 3.51 5.89 0.86
CA GLY A 112 2.41 5.64 -0.07
C GLY A 112 1.21 6.60 0.08
N LEU A 113 0.08 6.24 -0.55
CA LEU A 113 -1.14 7.06 -0.59
C LEU A 113 -1.83 7.23 0.76
N LYS A 114 -1.56 6.36 1.73
CA LYS A 114 -2.28 6.19 3.00
C LYS A 114 -3.69 5.61 2.84
N LEU A 115 -3.97 4.61 3.66
CA LEU A 115 -5.23 3.87 3.60
C LEU A 115 -6.46 4.76 3.80
N SER A 116 -6.39 5.77 4.67
CA SER A 116 -7.49 6.72 4.88
C SER A 116 -7.89 7.46 3.60
N ARG A 117 -6.92 7.91 2.78
CA ARG A 117 -7.20 8.56 1.50
C ARG A 117 -7.84 7.60 0.52
N VAL A 118 -7.33 6.36 0.43
CA VAL A 118 -7.92 5.30 -0.41
C VAL A 118 -9.36 5.04 0.00
N MET A 119 -9.66 4.94 1.31
CA MET A 119 -11.02 4.80 1.82
C MET A 119 -11.92 5.99 1.44
N LEU A 120 -11.42 7.23 1.58
CA LEU A 120 -12.16 8.43 1.20
C LEU A 120 -12.49 8.42 -0.30
N LEU A 121 -11.54 8.02 -1.16
CA LEU A 121 -11.75 7.90 -2.60
C LEU A 121 -12.86 6.89 -2.92
N PHE A 122 -12.81 5.69 -2.34
CA PHE A 122 -13.85 4.68 -2.56
C PHE A 122 -15.23 5.14 -2.08
N LYS A 123 -15.30 5.76 -0.90
CA LYS A 123 -16.57 6.29 -0.36
C LYS A 123 -17.10 7.44 -1.22
N SER A 124 -16.23 8.34 -1.67
CA SER A 124 -16.60 9.43 -2.57
C SER A 124 -17.15 8.91 -3.90
N CYS A 125 -16.44 7.97 -4.55
CA CYS A 125 -16.92 7.33 -5.77
C CYS A 125 -18.28 6.66 -5.57
N THR A 126 -18.47 5.95 -4.45
CA THR A 126 -19.76 5.28 -4.16
C THR A 126 -20.89 6.29 -4.02
N ILE A 127 -20.64 7.44 -3.38
CA ILE A 127 -21.65 8.51 -3.21
C ILE A 127 -21.96 9.17 -4.55
N GLU A 128 -20.93 9.44 -5.38
CA GLU A 128 -21.16 10.04 -6.70
C GLU A 128 -21.96 9.10 -7.62
N VAL A 129 -21.68 7.79 -7.61
CA VAL A 129 -22.50 6.80 -8.32
C VAL A 129 -23.95 6.79 -7.80
N LYS A 130 -24.14 6.86 -6.48
CA LYS A 130 -25.49 6.96 -5.89
C LYS A 130 -26.23 8.23 -6.31
N LYS A 131 -25.53 9.38 -6.37
CA LYS A 131 -26.11 10.65 -6.84
C LYS A 131 -26.53 10.59 -8.33
N MET A 132 -25.76 9.89 -9.16
CA MET A 132 -26.13 9.67 -10.57
C MET A 132 -27.43 8.85 -10.68
N LEU A 133 -27.62 7.85 -9.80
CA LEU A 133 -28.83 7.03 -9.77
C LEU A 133 -30.02 7.73 -9.08
N ARG A 134 -29.73 8.59 -8.09
CA ARG A 134 -30.75 9.31 -7.29
C ARG A 134 -30.32 10.78 -7.08
N PRO A 135 -30.59 11.69 -8.04
CA PRO A 135 -30.09 13.08 -8.01
C PRO A 135 -30.52 13.93 -6.81
N ARG A 136 -31.64 13.55 -6.16
CA ARG A 136 -32.16 14.23 -4.96
C ARG A 136 -31.54 13.76 -3.64
N CYS A 137 -30.60 12.78 -3.67
CA CYS A 137 -29.97 12.26 -2.48
C CYS A 137 -28.82 13.18 -2.05
N VAL A 138 -28.89 13.75 -0.85
CA VAL A 138 -27.83 14.55 -0.25
C VAL A 138 -27.12 13.67 0.80
N GLU A 139 -26.11 12.92 0.38
CA GLU A 139 -25.25 12.15 1.28
C GLU A 139 -23.86 12.80 1.36
N ASN A 140 -23.33 12.94 2.57
CA ASN A 140 -21.96 13.36 2.82
C ASN A 140 -21.07 12.15 3.12
N VAL A 141 -19.80 12.21 2.69
CA VAL A 141 -18.80 11.19 3.06
C VAL A 141 -18.65 11.16 4.57
N ARG A 142 -18.69 9.96 5.16
CA ARG A 142 -18.51 9.77 6.61
C ARG A 142 -17.30 8.87 6.88
N LEU A 143 -16.49 9.28 7.86
CA LEU A 143 -15.38 8.47 8.40
C LEU A 143 -15.59 8.35 9.91
N ASP A 144 -15.49 7.13 10.46
CA ASP A 144 -15.79 6.86 11.88
C ASP A 144 -17.17 7.38 12.33
N GLY A 145 -18.17 7.38 11.45
CA GLY A 145 -19.51 7.90 11.73
C GLY A 145 -19.65 9.42 11.69
N LYS A 146 -18.55 10.17 11.53
CA LYS A 146 -18.56 11.63 11.44
C LYS A 146 -18.56 12.09 9.99
N PRO A 147 -19.31 13.12 9.62
CA PRO A 147 -19.24 13.71 8.28
C PRO A 147 -17.84 14.31 8.06
N VAL A 148 -17.27 14.02 6.90
CA VAL A 148 -15.98 14.57 6.46
C VAL A 148 -16.25 15.83 5.65
N ASP A 149 -15.48 16.88 5.92
CA ASP A 149 -15.55 18.12 5.17
C ASP A 149 -15.23 17.90 3.69
N GLY A 150 -15.99 18.55 2.81
CA GLY A 150 -15.80 18.48 1.36
C GLY A 150 -14.39 18.90 0.92
N GLN A 151 -13.77 19.84 1.62
CA GLN A 151 -12.38 20.25 1.36
C GLN A 151 -11.40 19.09 1.59
N THR A 152 -11.60 18.28 2.63
CA THR A 152 -10.76 17.10 2.92
C THR A 152 -10.87 16.06 1.81
N VAL A 153 -12.07 15.83 1.29
CA VAL A 153 -12.29 14.91 0.16
C VAL A 153 -11.62 15.44 -1.11
N SER A 154 -11.78 16.74 -1.41
CA SER A 154 -11.13 17.39 -2.54
C SER A 154 -9.60 17.31 -2.46
N ASN A 155 -9.03 17.55 -1.28
CA ASN A 155 -7.58 17.43 -1.05
C ASN A 155 -7.08 15.99 -1.28
N ALA A 156 -7.85 14.97 -0.88
CA ALA A 156 -7.51 13.57 -1.11
C ALA A 156 -7.52 13.22 -2.61
N LEU A 157 -8.50 13.72 -3.36
CA LEU A 157 -8.59 13.56 -4.82
C LEU A 157 -7.42 14.25 -5.53
N THR A 158 -7.12 15.49 -5.15
CA THR A 158 -5.99 16.27 -5.70
C THR A 158 -4.67 15.53 -5.46
N TYR A 159 -4.44 15.06 -4.22
CA TYR A 159 -3.23 14.29 -3.89
C TYR A 159 -3.11 13.02 -4.75
N PHE A 160 -4.19 12.27 -4.90
CA PHE A 160 -4.21 11.07 -5.74
C PHE A 160 -3.89 11.38 -7.20
N THR A 161 -4.47 12.46 -7.74
CA THR A 161 -4.20 12.89 -9.12
C THR A 161 -2.73 13.24 -9.32
N PHE A 162 -2.13 14.04 -8.42
CA PHE A 162 -0.70 14.36 -8.48
C PHE A 162 0.18 13.13 -8.31
N TYR A 163 -0.17 12.21 -7.41
CA TYR A 163 0.56 10.96 -7.21
C TYR A 163 0.62 10.15 -8.52
N ILE A 164 -0.50 10.00 -9.23
CA ILE A 164 -0.54 9.28 -10.51
C ILE A 164 0.26 10.02 -11.60
N ILE A 165 0.14 11.34 -11.69
CA ILE A 165 0.89 12.15 -12.66
C ILE A 165 2.41 11.98 -12.43
N ILE A 166 2.87 12.11 -11.19
CA ILE A 166 4.30 11.95 -10.86
C ILE A 166 4.76 10.53 -11.18
N LEU A 167 3.98 9.50 -10.83
CA LEU A 167 4.30 8.11 -11.15
C LEU A 167 4.45 7.88 -12.65
N LEU A 168 3.55 8.43 -13.47
CA LEU A 168 3.60 8.29 -14.93
C LEU A 168 4.80 9.03 -15.52
N ILE A 169 5.09 10.24 -15.07
CA ILE A 169 6.24 11.02 -15.53
C ILE A 169 7.54 10.31 -15.14
N ALA A 170 7.67 9.88 -13.89
CA ALA A 170 8.86 9.15 -13.43
C ALA A 170 9.03 7.84 -14.21
N GLY A 171 7.97 7.06 -14.39
CA GLY A 171 7.98 5.84 -15.18
C GLY A 171 8.41 6.06 -16.63
N LEU A 172 7.92 7.13 -17.29
CA LEU A 172 8.33 7.49 -18.65
C LEU A 172 9.83 7.81 -18.73
N ILE A 173 10.36 8.58 -17.80
CA ILE A 173 11.78 8.96 -17.81
C ILE A 173 12.65 7.72 -17.54
N VAL A 174 12.28 6.87 -16.57
CA VAL A 174 13.01 5.64 -16.26
C VAL A 174 12.96 4.65 -17.42
N SER A 175 11.89 4.65 -18.22
CA SER A 175 11.75 3.81 -19.41
C SER A 175 12.77 4.13 -20.53
N LEU A 176 13.42 5.30 -20.50
CA LEU A 176 14.49 5.63 -21.44
C LEU A 176 15.73 4.73 -21.29
N ASP A 177 15.87 4.03 -20.17
CA ASP A 177 16.97 3.08 -19.95
C ASP A 177 16.79 1.74 -20.73
N GLY A 178 15.66 1.55 -21.42
CA GLY A 178 15.40 0.36 -22.27
C GLY A 178 15.18 -0.94 -21.50
N LEU A 179 14.87 -0.86 -20.20
CA LEU A 179 14.53 -2.01 -19.36
C LEU A 179 13.06 -2.41 -19.54
N ASP A 180 12.69 -3.59 -19.03
CA ASP A 180 11.31 -4.08 -19.10
C ASP A 180 10.32 -3.19 -18.34
N PHE A 181 9.08 -3.16 -18.83
CA PHE A 181 8.01 -2.32 -18.25
C PHE A 181 7.80 -2.58 -16.76
N THR A 182 7.83 -3.85 -16.35
CA THR A 182 7.63 -4.25 -14.95
C THR A 182 8.71 -3.65 -14.04
N THR A 183 9.98 -3.71 -14.44
CA THR A 183 11.11 -3.11 -13.73
C THR A 183 10.92 -1.59 -13.60
N ASN A 184 10.68 -0.90 -14.71
CA ASN A 184 10.57 0.56 -14.74
C ASN A 184 9.40 1.07 -13.90
N PHE A 185 8.22 0.47 -14.10
CA PHE A 185 7.00 0.85 -13.38
C PHE A 185 7.11 0.59 -11.88
N THR A 186 7.58 -0.60 -11.49
CA THR A 186 7.68 -0.95 -10.07
C THR A 186 8.83 -0.23 -9.38
N ALA A 187 9.91 0.13 -10.09
CA ALA A 187 10.96 0.98 -9.56
C ALA A 187 10.43 2.39 -9.21
N ALA A 188 9.73 3.04 -10.17
CA ALA A 188 9.12 4.34 -9.95
C ALA A 188 8.09 4.30 -8.80
N LEU A 189 7.23 3.28 -8.77
CA LEU A 189 6.23 3.09 -7.72
C LEU A 189 6.87 2.86 -6.36
N SER A 190 7.89 2.00 -6.28
CA SER A 190 8.58 1.68 -5.04
C SER A 190 9.29 2.89 -4.44
N CYS A 191 9.93 3.73 -5.26
CA CYS A 191 10.55 4.97 -4.81
C CYS A 191 9.49 5.97 -4.36
N LEU A 192 8.42 6.19 -5.13
CA LEU A 192 7.35 7.14 -4.80
C LEU A 192 6.58 6.75 -3.52
N SER A 193 6.44 5.46 -3.25
CA SER A 193 5.81 4.94 -2.04
C SER A 193 6.77 4.71 -0.88
N ASN A 194 8.09 4.88 -1.09
CA ASN A 194 9.14 4.60 -0.10
C ASN A 194 9.12 3.15 0.41
N VAL A 195 8.89 2.15 -0.47
CA VAL A 195 8.85 0.73 -0.09
C VAL A 195 10.24 0.09 -0.10
N GLY A 196 11.03 0.35 -1.15
CA GLY A 196 12.38 -0.19 -1.37
C GLY A 196 12.43 -1.19 -2.54
N PRO A 197 12.04 -2.47 -2.38
CA PRO A 197 12.09 -3.41 -3.49
C PRO A 197 10.94 -3.19 -4.48
N GLY A 198 11.22 -3.44 -5.78
CA GLY A 198 10.22 -3.54 -6.85
C GLY A 198 10.03 -4.99 -7.31
N LEU A 199 9.75 -5.18 -8.59
CA LEU A 199 9.64 -6.48 -9.26
C LEU A 199 10.71 -6.61 -10.36
N SER A 200 10.90 -7.82 -10.87
CA SER A 200 11.87 -8.15 -11.91
C SER A 200 13.30 -7.78 -11.47
N LEU A 201 14.04 -6.96 -12.22
CA LEU A 201 15.44 -6.62 -11.95
C LEU A 201 15.65 -5.81 -10.67
N VAL A 202 14.65 -5.09 -10.19
CA VAL A 202 14.65 -4.33 -8.92
C VAL A 202 13.96 -5.06 -7.78
N GLY A 203 13.77 -6.37 -7.93
CA GLY A 203 13.20 -7.23 -6.91
C GLY A 203 14.08 -7.37 -5.65
N PRO A 204 13.71 -8.28 -4.72
CA PRO A 204 14.39 -8.45 -3.44
C PRO A 204 15.88 -8.77 -3.52
N THR A 205 16.28 -9.43 -4.59
CA THR A 205 17.66 -9.83 -4.88
C THR A 205 18.37 -8.90 -5.87
N GLY A 206 17.62 -7.94 -6.44
CA GLY A 206 18.10 -7.00 -7.42
C GLY A 206 18.71 -5.73 -6.83
N SER A 207 19.17 -4.83 -7.70
CA SER A 207 19.76 -3.56 -7.31
C SER A 207 19.36 -2.45 -8.26
N PHE A 208 19.12 -1.25 -7.73
CA PHE A 208 18.89 -0.03 -8.51
C PHE A 208 20.16 0.49 -9.24
N SER A 209 21.30 -0.21 -9.10
CA SER A 209 22.55 0.17 -9.77
C SER A 209 22.47 0.08 -11.30
N ILE A 210 21.53 -0.70 -11.83
CA ILE A 210 21.31 -0.92 -13.27
C ILE A 210 20.82 0.32 -14.03
N PHE A 211 20.19 1.27 -13.32
CA PHE A 211 19.66 2.49 -13.93
C PHE A 211 20.76 3.50 -14.29
N SER A 212 20.50 4.30 -15.31
CA SER A 212 21.35 5.44 -15.70
C SER A 212 21.40 6.50 -14.60
N PRO A 213 22.42 7.40 -14.61
CA PRO A 213 22.49 8.49 -13.67
C PRO A 213 21.25 9.41 -13.69
N LEU A 214 20.66 9.64 -14.85
CA LEU A 214 19.46 10.45 -15.01
C LEU A 214 18.27 9.79 -14.29
N SER A 215 18.01 8.51 -14.55
CA SER A 215 16.94 7.75 -13.92
C SER A 215 17.11 7.69 -12.40
N LYS A 216 18.36 7.53 -11.91
CA LYS A 216 18.66 7.58 -10.47
C LYS A 216 18.31 8.91 -9.83
N ILE A 217 18.60 10.04 -10.50
CA ILE A 217 18.23 11.37 -9.99
C ILE A 217 16.71 11.50 -9.91
N VAL A 218 15.98 11.06 -10.95
CA VAL A 218 14.52 11.11 -10.96
C VAL A 218 13.92 10.24 -9.83
N LEU A 219 14.42 9.01 -9.66
CA LEU A 219 13.98 8.12 -8.58
C LEU A 219 14.28 8.69 -7.19
N MET A 220 15.43 9.39 -6.99
CA MET A 220 15.72 10.09 -5.74
C MET A 220 14.79 11.27 -5.47
N ILE A 221 14.37 12.00 -6.50
CA ILE A 221 13.41 13.10 -6.35
C ILE A 221 12.00 12.57 -6.00
N CYS A 222 11.65 11.39 -6.51
CA CYS A 222 10.37 10.74 -6.21
C CYS A 222 10.29 10.17 -4.78
N MET A 223 11.42 9.91 -4.14
CA MET A 223 11.57 9.33 -2.81
C MET A 223 11.38 10.39 -1.70
#